data_7173cde239f48230f8f9cb2025c8997a
#
_entry.id   7173cde239f48230f8f9cb2025c8997a
#
_cell.length_a   1.000
_cell.length_b   1.000
_cell.length_c   1.000
_cell.angle_alpha   90.00
_cell.angle_beta   90.00
_cell.angle_gamma   90.00
#
_symmetry.space_group_name_H-M   'P 1'
#
loop_
_entity.id
_entity.type
_entity.pdbx_description
1 polymer ?
#
loop_
_entity_poly.entity_id
_entity_poly.type
_entity_poly.pdbx_seq_one_letter_code
_entity_poly.pdbx_strand_id
1 'polypeptide(L)'
;VEYIASEMILAAKDLPMGRGVNDISRPTRGAALAARARALLYAASPINNPRPEDAEKFTDLVDHDGRCLIAQEYNEYKWARAAAAARDVMELPGNNNGHRYELYHANATNQESAGYPKTVSPYKDGDFSESNWPDGYKDIDPFESYRAVFNGALSMDANPELIFSRGRNQGDNSLVAMTRHQLPKSVGNGDNSYGMTQKMCDAYYMNDGTDCPGKERELGIPGRSDTRKRVEGFVTKQEAGTEGGYEHLRENVSKQYAGR
;
A
#
# COMPACT_ATOMS: atom_id res chain seq x y z
N VAL A 1 19.21 2.21 13.10
CA VAL A 1 18.16 1.18 12.93
C VAL A 1 18.21 0.19 14.07
N GLU A 2 19.38 -0.38 14.43
CA GLU A 2 19.53 -1.39 15.48
C GLU A 2 18.97 -0.92 16.84
N TYR A 3 19.28 0.31 17.24
CA TYR A 3 18.74 0.92 18.45
C TYR A 3 17.20 0.93 18.42
N ILE A 4 16.59 1.39 17.31
CA ILE A 4 15.12 1.40 17.15
C ILE A 4 14.57 -0.03 17.26
N ALA A 5 15.19 -0.98 16.58
CA ALA A 5 14.72 -2.37 16.57
C ALA A 5 14.76 -3.00 17.96
N SER A 6 15.81 -2.74 18.76
CA SER A 6 15.93 -3.24 20.13
C SER A 6 14.95 -2.58 21.09
N GLU A 7 14.79 -1.27 21.03
CA GLU A 7 13.85 -0.53 21.87
C GLU A 7 12.40 -0.95 21.61
N MET A 8 12.04 -1.21 20.35
CA MET A 8 10.69 -1.68 20.03
C MET A 8 10.40 -3.09 20.56
N ILE A 9 11.42 -3.97 20.64
CA ILE A 9 11.26 -5.28 21.30
C ILE A 9 11.08 -5.10 22.80
N LEU A 10 11.84 -4.23 23.44
CA LEU A 10 11.69 -3.96 24.86
C LEU A 10 10.30 -3.38 25.17
N ALA A 11 9.89 -2.38 24.43
CA ALA A 11 8.55 -1.79 24.56
C ALA A 11 7.43 -2.82 24.35
N ALA A 12 7.58 -3.73 23.37
CA ALA A 12 6.59 -4.75 23.10
C ALA A 12 6.35 -5.72 24.26
N LYS A 13 7.32 -5.91 25.17
CA LYS A 13 7.16 -6.77 26.36
C LYS A 13 6.13 -6.21 27.33
N ASP A 14 6.12 -4.89 27.49
CA ASP A 14 5.31 -4.20 28.50
C ASP A 14 3.99 -3.64 27.93
N LEU A 15 3.90 -3.51 26.63
CA LEU A 15 2.70 -3.02 25.95
C LEU A 15 1.59 -4.08 25.91
N PRO A 16 0.33 -3.70 26.12
CA PRO A 16 -0.80 -4.62 26.03
C PRO A 16 -1.05 -5.06 24.59
N MET A 17 -1.70 -6.20 24.41
CA MET A 17 -2.08 -6.74 23.10
C MET A 17 -3.15 -5.90 22.40
N GLY A 18 -4.04 -5.27 23.14
CA GLY A 18 -5.12 -4.43 22.63
C GLY A 18 -5.45 -3.29 23.57
N ARG A 19 -6.24 -2.34 23.09
CA ARG A 19 -6.76 -1.21 23.87
C ARG A 19 -8.27 -1.14 23.73
N GLY A 20 -8.94 -0.63 24.75
CA GLY A 20 -10.36 -0.30 24.66
C GLY A 20 -10.59 0.92 23.76
N VAL A 21 -11.85 1.13 23.38
CA VAL A 21 -12.29 2.21 22.48
C VAL A 21 -11.80 3.59 22.93
N ASN A 22 -11.79 3.84 24.24
CA ASN A 22 -11.35 5.13 24.81
C ASN A 22 -9.82 5.34 24.75
N ASP A 23 -9.06 4.28 24.54
CA ASP A 23 -7.59 4.29 24.55
C ASP A 23 -6.98 3.84 23.20
N ILE A 24 -7.78 3.78 22.15
CA ILE A 24 -7.41 3.23 20.85
C ILE A 24 -6.18 3.93 20.23
N SER A 25 -5.97 5.20 20.57
CA SER A 25 -4.80 5.99 20.08
C SER A 25 -3.52 5.75 20.91
N ARG A 26 -3.55 4.88 21.91
CA ARG A 26 -2.34 4.50 22.65
C ARG A 26 -1.67 3.30 22.01
N PRO A 27 -0.32 3.24 22.02
CA PRO A 27 0.39 2.13 21.39
C PRO A 27 0.08 0.79 22.06
N THR A 28 0.11 -0.25 21.24
CA THR A 28 -0.05 -1.64 21.59
C THR A 28 1.24 -2.40 21.31
N ARG A 29 1.32 -3.66 21.74
CA ARG A 29 2.42 -4.57 21.38
C ARG A 29 2.60 -4.65 19.86
N GLY A 30 1.50 -4.80 19.12
CA GLY A 30 1.52 -4.82 17.68
C GLY A 30 2.06 -3.54 17.04
N ALA A 31 1.74 -2.37 17.62
CA ALA A 31 2.29 -1.09 17.16
C ALA A 31 3.82 -1.03 17.29
N ALA A 32 4.38 -1.50 18.40
CA ALA A 32 5.82 -1.55 18.62
C ALA A 32 6.51 -2.53 17.64
N LEU A 33 5.95 -3.73 17.48
CA LEU A 33 6.49 -4.73 16.54
C LEU A 33 6.38 -4.28 15.09
N ALA A 34 5.29 -3.63 14.70
CA ALA A 34 5.13 -3.06 13.36
C ALA A 34 6.10 -1.91 13.09
N ALA A 35 6.36 -1.05 14.08
CA ALA A 35 7.40 -0.02 13.97
C ALA A 35 8.80 -0.63 13.76
N ARG A 36 9.12 -1.72 14.49
CA ARG A 36 10.35 -2.49 14.29
C ARG A 36 10.42 -3.07 12.87
N ALA A 37 9.36 -3.74 12.42
CA ALA A 37 9.31 -4.34 11.08
C ALA A 37 9.53 -3.29 10.00
N ARG A 38 8.89 -2.13 10.11
CA ARG A 38 9.07 -1.00 9.18
C ARG A 38 10.52 -0.49 9.20
N ALA A 39 11.13 -0.28 10.35
CA ALA A 39 12.50 0.18 10.45
C ALA A 39 13.48 -0.78 9.79
N LEU A 40 13.31 -2.09 10.01
CA LEU A 40 14.14 -3.13 9.40
C LEU A 40 13.91 -3.25 7.89
N LEU A 41 12.67 -3.09 7.42
CA LEU A 41 12.35 -3.07 6.00
C LEU A 41 13.04 -1.90 5.28
N TYR A 42 12.99 -0.70 5.87
CA TYR A 42 13.73 0.44 5.32
C TYR A 42 15.24 0.22 5.30
N ALA A 43 15.79 -0.41 6.34
CA ALA A 43 17.22 -0.74 6.37
C ALA A 43 17.63 -1.80 5.32
N ALA A 44 16.69 -2.66 4.92
CA ALA A 44 16.90 -3.64 3.87
C ALA A 44 16.67 -3.08 2.46
N SER A 45 15.95 -1.95 2.34
CA SER A 45 15.59 -1.37 1.05
C SER A 45 16.81 -1.01 0.19
N PRO A 46 16.68 -0.99 -1.15
CA PRO A 46 17.83 -0.79 -2.05
C PRO A 46 18.63 0.49 -1.80
N ILE A 47 18.02 1.55 -1.26
CA ILE A 47 18.76 2.78 -0.94
C ILE A 47 19.70 2.62 0.27
N ASN A 48 19.34 1.76 1.23
CA ASN A 48 20.12 1.52 2.45
C ASN A 48 20.90 0.20 2.42
N ASN A 49 20.70 -0.58 1.37
CA ASN A 49 21.33 -1.88 1.14
C ASN A 49 21.51 -2.08 -0.36
N PRO A 50 22.25 -1.19 -1.03
CA PRO A 50 22.38 -1.21 -2.48
C PRO A 50 23.10 -2.47 -2.94
N ARG A 51 22.76 -2.94 -4.12
CA ARG A 51 23.53 -3.98 -4.80
C ARG A 51 24.92 -3.46 -5.13
N PRO A 52 25.91 -4.35 -5.32
CA PRO A 52 27.28 -3.93 -5.60
C PRO A 52 27.39 -2.93 -6.76
N GLU A 53 26.63 -3.15 -7.83
CA GLU A 53 26.60 -2.28 -9.01
C GLU A 53 26.01 -0.89 -8.76
N ASP A 54 25.29 -0.69 -7.66
CA ASP A 54 24.69 0.58 -7.28
C ASP A 54 25.41 1.27 -6.13
N ALA A 55 26.22 0.54 -5.35
CA ALA A 55 26.91 1.07 -4.18
C ALA A 55 27.89 2.20 -4.54
N GLU A 56 28.57 2.10 -5.68
CA GLU A 56 29.50 3.11 -6.19
C GLU A 56 28.87 4.50 -6.36
N LYS A 57 27.57 4.57 -6.54
CA LYS A 57 26.81 5.82 -6.74
C LYS A 57 26.65 6.63 -5.44
N PHE A 58 26.98 6.06 -4.30
CA PHE A 58 26.75 6.66 -2.99
C PHE A 58 28.04 6.83 -2.16
N THR A 59 29.19 6.71 -2.78
CA THR A 59 30.51 6.78 -2.09
C THR A 59 30.83 8.16 -1.56
N ASP A 60 30.28 9.21 -2.14
CA ASP A 60 30.44 10.61 -1.75
C ASP A 60 29.44 11.04 -0.66
N LEU A 61 28.46 10.20 -0.34
CA LEU A 61 27.51 10.47 0.74
C LEU A 61 28.12 10.10 2.09
N VAL A 62 28.87 11.03 2.66
CA VAL A 62 29.63 10.83 3.89
C VAL A 62 29.19 11.81 4.98
N ASP A 63 29.39 11.43 6.26
CA ASP A 63 29.25 12.34 7.38
C ASP A 63 30.49 13.27 7.53
N HIS A 64 30.45 14.13 8.53
CA HIS A 64 31.55 15.08 8.79
C HIS A 64 32.88 14.40 9.19
N ASP A 65 32.83 13.13 9.61
CA ASP A 65 34.01 12.31 9.93
C ASP A 65 34.48 11.47 8.72
N GLY A 66 33.86 11.63 7.57
CA GLY A 66 34.16 10.88 6.34
C GLY A 66 33.63 9.45 6.31
N ARG A 67 32.70 9.10 7.20
CA ARG A 67 32.06 7.77 7.17
C ARG A 67 30.92 7.76 6.16
N CYS A 68 30.88 6.73 5.31
CA CYS A 68 29.77 6.54 4.40
C CYS A 68 28.45 6.35 5.16
N LEU A 69 27.42 7.12 4.78
CA LEU A 69 26.07 7.06 5.38
C LEU A 69 25.25 5.92 4.83
N ILE A 70 25.61 5.43 3.64
CA ILE A 70 24.95 4.29 2.97
C ILE A 70 25.89 3.07 3.04
N ALA A 71 25.32 1.89 3.25
CA ALA A 71 26.08 0.65 3.21
C ALA A 71 26.74 0.48 1.84
N GLN A 72 28.02 0.14 1.83
CA GLN A 72 28.78 -0.10 0.59
C GLN A 72 28.72 -1.55 0.14
N GLU A 73 28.24 -2.44 1.02
CA GLU A 73 28.11 -3.87 0.75
C GLU A 73 26.64 -4.30 0.89
N TYR A 74 26.19 -5.07 -0.07
CA TYR A 74 24.88 -5.72 -0.01
C TYR A 74 24.88 -6.80 1.07
N ASN A 75 23.84 -6.77 1.90
CA ASN A 75 23.63 -7.76 2.95
C ASN A 75 22.23 -8.35 2.88
N GLU A 76 22.10 -9.56 2.37
CA GLU A 76 20.83 -10.26 2.25
C GLU A 76 20.18 -10.56 3.61
N TYR A 77 20.97 -10.69 4.67
CA TYR A 77 20.46 -10.91 6.02
C TYR A 77 19.55 -9.77 6.52
N LYS A 78 19.72 -8.53 6.00
CA LYS A 78 18.80 -7.43 6.30
C LYS A 78 17.38 -7.74 5.85
N TRP A 79 17.20 -8.37 4.68
CA TRP A 79 15.90 -8.79 4.19
C TRP A 79 15.30 -9.93 5.03
N ALA A 80 16.10 -10.91 5.39
CA ALA A 80 15.66 -12.00 6.27
C ALA A 80 15.18 -11.47 7.63
N ARG A 81 15.90 -10.50 8.21
CA ARG A 81 15.48 -9.84 9.46
C ARG A 81 14.19 -9.04 9.31
N ALA A 82 14.03 -8.33 8.20
CA ALA A 82 12.81 -7.58 7.91
C ALA A 82 11.60 -8.52 7.76
N ALA A 83 11.77 -9.62 7.04
CA ALA A 83 10.74 -10.65 6.88
C ALA A 83 10.37 -11.31 8.22
N ALA A 84 11.36 -11.67 9.04
CA ALA A 84 11.12 -12.23 10.37
C ALA A 84 10.36 -11.24 11.27
N ALA A 85 10.73 -9.95 11.23
CA ALA A 85 10.04 -8.93 12.01
C ALA A 85 8.59 -8.68 11.54
N ALA A 86 8.32 -8.79 10.26
CA ALA A 86 6.96 -8.71 9.72
C ALA A 86 6.14 -9.94 10.17
N ARG A 87 6.74 -11.13 10.14
CA ARG A 87 6.13 -12.36 10.61
C ARG A 87 5.75 -12.29 12.09
N ASP A 88 6.61 -11.70 12.94
CA ASP A 88 6.30 -11.48 14.36
C ASP A 88 5.00 -10.68 14.58
N VAL A 89 4.65 -9.78 13.67
CA VAL A 89 3.38 -9.03 13.70
C VAL A 89 2.22 -9.88 13.21
N MET A 90 2.41 -10.61 12.11
CA MET A 90 1.38 -11.44 11.50
C MET A 90 0.95 -12.60 12.42
N GLU A 91 1.89 -13.16 13.17
CA GLU A 91 1.68 -14.28 14.08
C GLU A 91 1.26 -13.86 15.50
N LEU A 92 1.04 -12.55 15.74
CA LEU A 92 0.53 -12.13 17.05
C LEU A 92 -0.81 -12.81 17.36
N PRO A 93 -0.92 -13.44 18.54
CA PRO A 93 -2.14 -14.13 18.91
C PRO A 93 -3.30 -13.14 19.07
N GLY A 94 -4.41 -13.47 18.45
CA GLY A 94 -5.69 -12.79 18.63
C GLY A 94 -6.61 -13.49 19.60
N ASN A 95 -7.87 -13.12 19.59
CA ASN A 95 -8.92 -13.82 20.30
C ASN A 95 -9.29 -15.11 19.56
N ASN A 96 -9.77 -16.12 20.28
CA ASN A 96 -10.30 -17.37 19.72
C ASN A 96 -9.29 -18.17 18.86
N ASN A 97 -8.01 -18.20 19.26
CA ASN A 97 -6.93 -18.90 18.55
C ASN A 97 -6.64 -18.39 17.11
N GLY A 98 -7.18 -17.24 16.74
CA GLY A 98 -6.85 -16.55 15.48
C GLY A 98 -5.63 -15.64 15.62
N HIS A 99 -5.32 -14.95 14.53
CA HIS A 99 -4.33 -13.87 14.52
C HIS A 99 -4.91 -12.57 15.04
N ARG A 100 -4.06 -11.69 15.54
CA ARG A 100 -4.48 -10.37 16.04
C ARG A 100 -4.90 -9.44 14.90
N TYR A 101 -4.21 -9.56 13.77
CA TYR A 101 -4.44 -8.77 12.57
C TYR A 101 -4.72 -9.73 11.42
N GLU A 102 -5.75 -9.43 10.66
CA GLU A 102 -6.21 -10.25 9.54
C GLU A 102 -6.61 -9.34 8.40
N LEU A 103 -6.56 -9.83 7.18
CA LEU A 103 -7.12 -9.11 6.05
C LEU A 103 -8.64 -9.02 6.19
N TYR A 104 -9.18 -7.85 5.91
CA TYR A 104 -10.62 -7.65 5.92
C TYR A 104 -11.26 -8.25 4.66
N HIS A 105 -12.30 -9.01 4.85
CA HIS A 105 -13.08 -9.58 3.76
C HIS A 105 -14.54 -9.14 3.88
N ALA A 106 -15.01 -8.37 2.92
CA ALA A 106 -16.43 -8.12 2.76
C ALA A 106 -17.08 -9.34 2.09
N ASN A 107 -18.27 -9.73 2.54
CA ASN A 107 -19.00 -10.81 1.91
C ASN A 107 -19.32 -10.46 0.46
N ALA A 108 -19.37 -11.48 -0.41
CA ALA A 108 -19.79 -11.31 -1.78
C ALA A 108 -21.18 -10.63 -1.83
N THR A 109 -21.28 -9.57 -2.60
CA THR A 109 -22.51 -8.81 -2.78
C THR A 109 -22.93 -8.82 -4.24
N ASN A 110 -24.23 -8.64 -4.49
CA ASN A 110 -24.66 -8.33 -5.84
C ASN A 110 -24.25 -6.88 -6.14
N GLN A 111 -23.22 -6.71 -6.96
CA GLN A 111 -22.64 -5.42 -7.31
C GLN A 111 -23.66 -4.43 -7.91
N GLU A 112 -24.65 -4.92 -8.63
CA GLU A 112 -25.74 -4.08 -9.17
C GLU A 112 -26.58 -3.50 -8.03
N SER A 113 -26.88 -4.30 -7.01
CA SER A 113 -27.63 -3.87 -5.81
C SER A 113 -26.81 -2.96 -4.90
N ALA A 114 -25.50 -3.10 -4.89
CA ALA A 114 -24.59 -2.27 -4.08
C ALA A 114 -24.36 -0.87 -4.65
N GLY A 115 -24.86 -0.59 -5.87
CA GLY A 115 -24.67 0.72 -6.51
C GLY A 115 -23.24 0.99 -6.98
N TYR A 116 -22.46 -0.05 -7.20
CA TYR A 116 -21.11 0.09 -7.75
C TYR A 116 -21.17 0.62 -9.19
N PRO A 117 -20.18 1.40 -9.60
CA PRO A 117 -20.05 1.74 -11.01
C PRO A 117 -20.01 0.46 -11.85
N LYS A 118 -20.73 0.43 -12.97
CA LYS A 118 -20.80 -0.75 -13.87
C LYS A 118 -19.43 -1.20 -14.37
N THR A 119 -18.45 -0.31 -14.31
CA THR A 119 -17.06 -0.55 -14.67
C THR A 119 -16.23 -1.22 -13.58
N VAL A 120 -16.77 -1.38 -12.37
CA VAL A 120 -16.12 -2.04 -11.24
C VAL A 120 -16.67 -3.45 -11.15
N SER A 121 -16.21 -4.33 -12.01
CA SER A 121 -16.48 -5.77 -11.91
C SER A 121 -15.18 -6.50 -11.64
N PRO A 122 -15.18 -7.48 -10.73
CA PRO A 122 -14.02 -8.35 -10.57
C PRO A 122 -13.72 -9.04 -11.92
N TYR A 123 -12.44 -9.10 -12.24
CA TYR A 123 -11.99 -9.86 -13.41
C TYR A 123 -12.33 -11.33 -13.20
N LYS A 124 -13.01 -11.92 -14.19
CA LYS A 124 -13.36 -13.34 -14.15
C LYS A 124 -12.23 -14.15 -14.75
N ASP A 125 -11.53 -14.86 -13.93
CA ASP A 125 -10.42 -15.73 -14.31
C ASP A 125 -10.65 -17.14 -13.76
N GLY A 126 -11.32 -17.97 -14.54
CA GLY A 126 -11.46 -19.41 -14.35
C GLY A 126 -11.62 -19.85 -12.90
N ASP A 127 -10.73 -20.71 -12.46
CA ASP A 127 -10.78 -21.32 -11.13
C ASP A 127 -10.64 -20.31 -10.00
N PHE A 128 -9.90 -19.22 -10.20
CA PHE A 128 -9.70 -18.19 -9.17
C PHE A 128 -11.00 -17.43 -8.86
N SER A 129 -11.84 -17.19 -9.86
CA SER A 129 -13.17 -16.57 -9.66
C SER A 129 -14.22 -17.52 -9.08
N GLU A 130 -14.00 -18.82 -9.18
CA GLU A 130 -14.94 -19.86 -8.73
C GLU A 130 -14.54 -20.52 -7.41
N SER A 131 -13.36 -20.23 -6.90
CA SER A 131 -12.85 -20.71 -5.61
C SER A 131 -13.14 -19.72 -4.49
N ASN A 132 -13.32 -20.22 -3.29
CA ASN A 132 -13.46 -19.39 -2.10
C ASN A 132 -12.10 -18.87 -1.62
N TRP A 133 -12.09 -17.80 -0.85
CA TRP A 133 -10.90 -17.28 -0.19
C TRP A 133 -10.28 -18.36 0.73
N PRO A 134 -8.95 -18.54 0.78
CA PRO A 134 -7.91 -17.71 0.13
C PRO A 134 -7.51 -18.14 -1.28
N ASP A 135 -8.07 -19.23 -1.82
CA ASP A 135 -7.71 -19.77 -3.13
C ASP A 135 -8.38 -19.01 -4.28
N GLY A 136 -9.34 -18.18 -3.97
CA GLY A 136 -10.06 -17.33 -4.92
C GLY A 136 -10.88 -16.25 -4.20
N TYR A 137 -11.85 -15.68 -4.91
CA TYR A 137 -12.67 -14.57 -4.39
C TYR A 137 -14.18 -14.76 -4.52
N LYS A 138 -14.64 -15.99 -4.75
CA LYS A 138 -16.06 -16.28 -4.98
C LYS A 138 -16.99 -15.85 -3.85
N ASP A 139 -16.54 -16.01 -2.62
CA ASP A 139 -17.29 -15.74 -1.40
C ASP A 139 -17.05 -14.35 -0.80
N ILE A 140 -16.17 -13.56 -1.41
CA ILE A 140 -15.86 -12.20 -0.99
C ILE A 140 -16.14 -11.17 -2.08
N ASP A 141 -16.29 -9.91 -1.67
CA ASP A 141 -16.26 -8.75 -2.55
C ASP A 141 -14.88 -8.11 -2.50
N PRO A 142 -14.00 -8.31 -3.50
CA PRO A 142 -12.62 -7.79 -3.48
C PRO A 142 -12.57 -6.27 -3.46
N PHE A 143 -13.49 -5.60 -4.17
CA PHE A 143 -13.54 -4.15 -4.22
C PHE A 143 -13.92 -3.55 -2.87
N GLU A 144 -14.98 -4.05 -2.25
CA GLU A 144 -15.44 -3.56 -0.94
C GLU A 144 -14.48 -3.96 0.17
N SER A 145 -13.87 -5.14 0.10
CA SER A 145 -12.83 -5.57 1.03
C SER A 145 -11.67 -4.57 1.09
N TYR A 146 -11.17 -4.16 -0.08
CA TYR A 146 -10.11 -3.16 -0.15
C TYR A 146 -10.59 -1.75 0.25
N ARG A 147 -11.72 -1.31 -0.29
CA ARG A 147 -12.24 0.05 -0.08
C ARG A 147 -12.57 0.34 1.38
N ALA A 148 -13.22 -0.61 2.06
CA ALA A 148 -13.72 -0.42 3.42
C ALA A 148 -12.61 -0.15 4.44
N VAL A 149 -11.41 -0.70 4.21
CA VAL A 149 -10.24 -0.50 5.09
C VAL A 149 -9.79 0.97 5.12
N PHE A 150 -9.98 1.72 4.01
CA PHE A 150 -9.42 3.06 3.83
C PHE A 150 -10.45 4.19 3.87
N ASN A 151 -11.73 3.91 3.60
CA ASN A 151 -12.73 4.95 3.41
C ASN A 151 -13.52 5.33 4.68
N GLY A 152 -13.17 4.74 5.82
CA GLY A 152 -13.86 4.97 7.09
C GLY A 152 -15.17 4.19 7.26
N ALA A 153 -15.48 3.23 6.38
CA ALA A 153 -16.63 2.33 6.55
C ALA A 153 -16.47 1.45 7.77
N LEU A 154 -15.24 1.08 8.08
CA LEU A 154 -14.89 0.36 9.31
C LEU A 154 -14.44 1.36 10.38
N SER A 155 -15.01 1.25 11.58
CA SER A 155 -14.49 1.97 12.73
C SER A 155 -13.09 1.46 13.09
N MET A 156 -12.32 2.25 13.83
CA MET A 156 -10.93 1.89 14.17
C MET A 156 -10.82 0.57 14.96
N ASP A 157 -11.81 0.26 15.76
CA ASP A 157 -11.89 -0.97 16.55
C ASP A 157 -12.41 -2.18 15.75
N ALA A 158 -13.15 -1.92 14.68
CA ALA A 158 -13.70 -2.95 13.80
C ALA A 158 -12.80 -3.26 12.58
N ASN A 159 -11.75 -2.45 12.33
CA ASN A 159 -10.85 -2.67 11.22
C ASN A 159 -9.74 -3.67 11.59
N PRO A 160 -9.79 -4.93 11.12
CA PRO A 160 -8.84 -5.97 11.52
C PRO A 160 -7.44 -5.75 10.95
N GLU A 161 -7.29 -4.92 9.92
CA GLU A 161 -5.99 -4.59 9.31
C GLU A 161 -5.29 -3.43 10.03
N LEU A 162 -6.02 -2.67 10.84
CA LEU A 162 -5.47 -1.49 11.50
C LEU A 162 -4.64 -1.86 12.72
N ILE A 163 -3.33 -1.72 12.61
CA ILE A 163 -2.41 -2.01 13.70
C ILE A 163 -2.37 -0.87 14.71
N PHE A 164 -2.27 0.35 14.24
CA PHE A 164 -2.22 1.55 15.07
C PHE A 164 -2.61 2.79 14.26
N SER A 165 -3.44 3.62 14.86
CA SER A 165 -3.76 4.94 14.33
C SER A 165 -3.88 5.94 15.45
N ARG A 166 -3.41 7.15 15.21
CA ARG A 166 -3.62 8.30 16.07
C ARG A 166 -4.44 9.32 15.31
N GLY A 167 -5.75 9.26 15.50
CA GLY A 167 -6.66 10.29 15.04
C GLY A 167 -6.48 11.60 15.83
N ARG A 168 -7.06 12.66 15.31
CA ARG A 168 -7.17 13.94 16.03
C ARG A 168 -8.45 13.99 16.87
N ASN A 169 -8.46 14.90 17.83
CA ASN A 169 -9.63 15.15 18.65
C ASN A 169 -10.81 15.64 17.80
N GLN A 170 -12.00 15.32 18.27
CA GLN A 170 -13.25 15.86 17.72
C GLN A 170 -13.19 17.38 17.67
N GLY A 171 -13.58 17.97 16.53
CA GLY A 171 -13.57 19.43 16.33
C GLY A 171 -12.31 19.99 15.64
N ASP A 172 -11.34 19.17 15.30
CA ASP A 172 -10.19 19.61 14.51
C ASP A 172 -10.55 19.69 13.02
N ASN A 173 -10.77 20.89 12.55
CA ASN A 173 -11.13 21.19 11.16
C ASN A 173 -10.01 20.87 10.15
N SER A 174 -8.79 20.57 10.59
CA SER A 174 -7.68 20.34 9.69
C SER A 174 -7.79 19.02 8.89
N LEU A 175 -8.49 18.00 9.41
CA LEU A 175 -8.81 16.79 8.62
C LEU A 175 -9.81 17.10 7.49
N VAL A 176 -10.82 17.94 7.77
CA VAL A 176 -11.76 18.39 6.75
C VAL A 176 -11.03 19.20 5.67
N ALA A 177 -10.15 20.11 6.08
CA ALA A 177 -9.34 20.88 5.15
C ALA A 177 -8.42 19.99 4.30
N MET A 178 -7.76 19.00 4.91
CA MET A 178 -6.91 18.05 4.18
C MET A 178 -7.71 17.24 3.15
N THR A 179 -8.88 16.74 3.51
CA THR A 179 -9.78 16.04 2.59
C THR A 179 -10.20 16.94 1.44
N ARG A 180 -10.56 18.18 1.72
CA ARG A 180 -10.94 19.17 0.72
C ARG A 180 -9.81 19.45 -0.27
N HIS A 181 -8.55 19.53 0.19
CA HIS A 181 -7.37 19.69 -0.67
C HIS A 181 -7.15 18.53 -1.63
N GLN A 182 -7.58 17.31 -1.27
CA GLN A 182 -7.47 16.12 -2.10
C GLN A 182 -8.60 15.96 -3.12
N LEU A 183 -9.75 16.53 -2.84
CA LEU A 183 -10.92 16.41 -3.71
C LEU A 183 -10.77 17.26 -4.99
N PRO A 184 -11.22 16.74 -6.15
CA PRO A 184 -11.31 17.55 -7.35
C PRO A 184 -12.31 18.69 -7.18
N LYS A 185 -12.09 19.79 -7.89
CA LYS A 185 -12.90 21.00 -7.78
C LYS A 185 -14.39 20.78 -8.07
N SER A 186 -14.70 19.76 -8.88
CA SER A 186 -16.07 19.35 -9.22
C SER A 186 -16.80 18.60 -8.09
N VAL A 187 -16.10 18.20 -7.04
CA VAL A 187 -16.66 17.42 -5.92
C VAL A 187 -16.52 18.22 -4.64
N GLY A 188 -17.63 18.58 -4.00
CA GLY A 188 -17.67 19.19 -2.68
C GLY A 188 -16.85 20.48 -2.54
N ASN A 189 -16.69 21.26 -3.61
CA ASN A 189 -15.80 22.43 -3.65
C ASN A 189 -14.33 22.09 -3.30
N GLY A 190 -13.86 20.95 -3.74
CA GLY A 190 -12.46 20.52 -3.54
C GLY A 190 -11.46 21.54 -4.11
N ASP A 191 -10.31 21.64 -3.48
CA ASP A 191 -9.25 22.58 -3.87
C ASP A 191 -8.31 22.01 -4.94
N ASN A 192 -8.36 20.69 -5.19
CA ASN A 192 -7.48 19.97 -6.13
C ASN A 192 -5.98 20.32 -5.96
N SER A 193 -5.57 20.48 -4.69
CA SER A 193 -4.23 20.96 -4.35
C SER A 193 -3.22 19.82 -4.18
N TYR A 194 -3.70 18.62 -3.83
CA TYR A 194 -2.87 17.44 -3.64
C TYR A 194 -3.21 16.41 -4.70
N GLY A 195 -2.18 15.99 -5.43
CA GLY A 195 -2.26 14.87 -6.36
C GLY A 195 -1.33 13.74 -5.92
N MET A 196 -1.64 12.54 -6.37
CA MET A 196 -0.72 11.42 -6.25
C MET A 196 0.48 11.61 -7.17
N THR A 197 1.65 11.14 -6.74
CA THR A 197 2.81 11.05 -7.64
C THR A 197 2.53 10.01 -8.73
N GLN A 198 3.11 10.21 -9.92
CA GLN A 198 3.01 9.22 -11.00
C GLN A 198 3.51 7.84 -10.56
N LYS A 199 4.58 7.80 -9.77
CA LYS A 199 5.10 6.55 -9.20
C LYS A 199 4.05 5.80 -8.38
N MET A 200 3.24 6.51 -7.59
CA MET A 200 2.18 5.88 -6.80
C MET A 200 1.04 5.38 -7.69
N CYS A 201 0.70 6.12 -8.74
CA CYS A 201 -0.29 5.66 -9.73
C CYS A 201 0.18 4.39 -10.44
N ASP A 202 1.45 4.35 -10.84
CA ASP A 202 2.05 3.21 -11.54
C ASP A 202 2.24 1.98 -10.63
N ALA A 203 2.13 2.15 -9.31
CA ALA A 203 2.18 1.04 -8.36
C ALA A 203 0.90 0.19 -8.33
N TYR A 204 -0.21 0.73 -8.84
CA TYR A 204 -1.45 -0.04 -8.98
C TYR A 204 -1.41 -0.91 -10.24
N TYR A 205 -2.03 -2.07 -10.13
CA TYR A 205 -2.15 -2.99 -11.26
C TYR A 205 -3.12 -2.49 -12.33
N MET A 206 -2.96 -3.00 -13.54
CA MET A 206 -3.95 -2.86 -14.60
C MET A 206 -5.22 -3.65 -14.22
N ASN A 207 -6.32 -3.41 -14.92
CA ASN A 207 -7.61 -4.08 -14.66
C ASN A 207 -7.59 -5.60 -14.86
N ASP A 208 -6.62 -6.12 -15.61
CA ASP A 208 -6.37 -7.55 -15.81
C ASP A 208 -5.39 -8.16 -14.79
N GLY A 209 -4.99 -7.38 -13.79
CA GLY A 209 -4.05 -7.81 -12.76
C GLY A 209 -2.58 -7.74 -13.13
N THR A 210 -2.27 -7.31 -14.37
CA THR A 210 -0.87 -7.13 -14.79
C THR A 210 -0.27 -5.83 -14.22
N ASP A 211 1.06 -5.78 -14.18
CA ASP A 211 1.76 -4.56 -13.79
C ASP A 211 1.56 -3.44 -14.81
N CYS A 212 1.57 -2.20 -14.33
CA CYS A 212 1.60 -1.03 -15.20
C CYS A 212 2.79 -1.10 -16.15
N PRO A 213 2.59 -0.92 -17.47
CA PRO A 213 3.68 -0.95 -18.43
C PRO A 213 4.84 -0.03 -18.05
N GLY A 214 6.06 -0.55 -18.07
CA GLY A 214 7.28 0.16 -17.69
C GLY A 214 7.63 0.16 -16.20
N LYS A 215 6.85 -0.49 -15.36
CA LYS A 215 7.14 -0.65 -13.92
C LYS A 215 8.45 -1.40 -13.67
N GLU A 216 8.84 -2.29 -14.56
CA GLU A 216 10.09 -3.06 -14.49
C GLU A 216 11.33 -2.16 -14.40
N ARG A 217 11.26 -0.95 -14.95
CA ARG A 217 12.33 0.04 -14.82
C ARG A 217 12.56 0.45 -13.36
N GLU A 218 11.50 0.55 -12.58
CA GLU A 218 11.57 0.91 -11.16
C GLU A 218 12.11 -0.24 -10.31
N LEU A 219 11.88 -1.47 -10.75
CA LEU A 219 12.39 -2.66 -10.08
C LEU A 219 13.87 -2.94 -10.37
N GLY A 220 14.51 -2.15 -11.25
CA GLY A 220 15.91 -2.33 -11.61
C GLY A 220 16.22 -3.68 -12.27
N ILE A 221 15.26 -4.29 -12.93
CA ILE A 221 15.45 -5.59 -13.61
C ILE A 221 16.23 -5.34 -14.91
N PRO A 222 17.43 -5.91 -15.05
CA PRO A 222 18.25 -5.73 -16.26
C PRO A 222 17.48 -6.14 -17.53
N GLY A 223 17.56 -5.29 -18.56
CA GLY A 223 16.93 -5.54 -19.86
C GLY A 223 15.44 -5.19 -19.95
N ARG A 224 14.80 -4.77 -18.86
CA ARG A 224 13.40 -4.35 -18.85
C ARG A 224 13.20 -2.84 -18.68
N SER A 225 14.24 -2.05 -18.78
CA SER A 225 14.19 -0.58 -18.63
C SER A 225 13.83 0.14 -19.94
N ASP A 226 12.83 -0.32 -20.67
CA ASP A 226 12.40 0.39 -21.89
C ASP A 226 11.46 1.55 -21.51
N THR A 227 11.96 2.78 -21.64
CA THR A 227 11.17 4.00 -21.43
C THR A 227 9.94 4.08 -22.34
N ARG A 228 9.94 3.39 -23.48
CA ARG A 228 8.79 3.35 -24.39
C ARG A 228 7.63 2.59 -23.79
N LYS A 229 7.85 1.54 -23.02
CA LYS A 229 6.80 0.77 -22.37
C LYS A 229 6.02 1.58 -21.34
N ARG A 230 6.68 2.53 -20.67
CA ARG A 230 5.98 3.44 -19.75
C ARG A 230 5.03 4.37 -20.50
N VAL A 231 5.40 4.80 -21.69
CA VAL A 231 4.52 5.60 -22.56
C VAL A 231 3.32 4.78 -23.04
N GLU A 232 3.50 3.47 -23.26
CA GLU A 232 2.42 2.54 -23.63
C GLU A 232 1.35 2.40 -22.54
N GLY A 233 1.67 2.70 -21.30
CA GLY A 233 0.74 2.74 -20.17
C GLY A 233 -0.22 3.94 -20.15
N PHE A 234 -0.08 4.86 -21.12
CA PHE A 234 -0.91 6.06 -21.24
C PHE A 234 -1.69 6.07 -22.54
N VAL A 235 -2.89 6.62 -22.48
CA VAL A 235 -3.77 6.78 -23.65
C VAL A 235 -3.11 7.74 -24.63
N THR A 236 -2.92 7.28 -25.85
CA THR A 236 -2.42 8.10 -26.95
C THR A 236 -3.52 8.99 -27.51
N LYS A 237 -3.14 9.98 -28.32
CA LYS A 237 -4.08 10.85 -29.01
C LYS A 237 -5.03 10.07 -29.93
N GLN A 238 -4.56 8.98 -30.53
CA GLN A 238 -5.34 8.13 -31.41
C GLN A 238 -6.34 7.26 -30.64
N GLU A 239 -5.98 6.85 -29.43
CA GLU A 239 -6.83 6.02 -28.57
C GLU A 239 -7.87 6.83 -27.79
N ALA A 240 -7.61 8.11 -27.54
CA ALA A 240 -8.49 8.97 -26.73
C ALA A 240 -9.88 9.08 -27.36
N GLY A 241 -10.92 8.75 -26.58
CA GLY A 241 -12.32 8.77 -27.00
C GLY A 241 -12.74 7.64 -27.95
N THR A 242 -11.89 6.60 -28.13
CA THR A 242 -12.24 5.46 -28.99
C THR A 242 -12.98 4.37 -28.21
N GLU A 243 -13.74 3.54 -28.94
CA GLU A 243 -14.34 2.32 -28.39
C GLU A 243 -13.28 1.35 -27.85
N GLY A 244 -13.63 0.55 -26.87
CA GLY A 244 -12.73 -0.42 -26.24
C GLY A 244 -12.19 -0.02 -24.89
N GLY A 245 -12.90 0.87 -24.18
CA GLY A 245 -12.58 1.27 -22.81
C GLY A 245 -11.93 2.63 -22.67
N TYR A 246 -11.69 3.34 -23.78
CA TYR A 246 -11.05 4.65 -23.77
C TYR A 246 -12.03 5.82 -24.04
N GLU A 247 -13.33 5.56 -24.10
CA GLU A 247 -14.38 6.52 -24.49
C GLU A 247 -14.41 7.77 -23.62
N HIS A 248 -14.05 7.63 -22.35
CA HIS A 248 -14.03 8.72 -21.37
C HIS A 248 -12.63 9.24 -21.06
N LEU A 249 -11.61 8.65 -21.65
CA LEU A 249 -10.22 9.00 -21.37
C LEU A 249 -9.68 9.99 -22.39
N ARG A 250 -8.88 10.92 -21.89
CA ARG A 250 -8.14 11.88 -22.70
C ARG A 250 -6.71 11.38 -22.95
N GLU A 251 -6.07 11.96 -23.92
CA GLU A 251 -4.64 11.78 -24.15
C GLU A 251 -3.83 11.98 -22.86
N ASN A 252 -2.81 11.18 -22.65
CA ASN A 252 -1.92 11.17 -21.48
C ASN A 252 -2.56 10.77 -20.14
N VAL A 253 -3.76 10.23 -20.16
CA VAL A 253 -4.36 9.58 -18.98
C VAL A 253 -3.88 8.14 -18.92
N SER A 254 -3.62 7.62 -17.73
CA SER A 254 -3.19 6.23 -17.55
C SER A 254 -4.25 5.24 -18.04
N LYS A 255 -3.83 4.25 -18.79
CA LYS A 255 -4.69 3.14 -19.27
C LYS A 255 -5.28 2.30 -18.13
N GLN A 256 -4.75 2.42 -16.91
CA GLN A 256 -5.37 1.82 -15.70
C GLN A 256 -6.82 2.28 -15.50
N TYR A 257 -7.18 3.42 -16.05
CA TYR A 257 -8.56 3.94 -15.97
C TYR A 257 -9.45 3.49 -17.14
N ALA A 258 -8.92 2.72 -18.08
CA ALA A 258 -9.73 2.13 -19.15
C ALA A 258 -10.76 1.17 -18.57
N GLY A 259 -12.01 1.31 -18.98
CA GLY A 259 -13.09 0.47 -18.49
C GLY A 259 -13.58 0.79 -17.06
N ARG A 260 -13.21 1.96 -16.52
CA ARG A 260 -13.69 2.43 -15.21
C ARG A 260 -14.67 3.58 -15.35
#